data_29af1524f62b1d870f829a376fe4b2e9
#
_entry.id   29af1524f62b1d870f829a376fe4b2e9
#
_cell.length_a   1.000
_cell.length_b   1.000
_cell.length_c   1.000
_cell.angle_alpha   90.00
_cell.angle_beta   90.00
_cell.angle_gamma   90.00
#
_symmetry.space_group_name_H-M   'P 1'
#
loop_
_entity.id
_entity.type
_entity.pdbx_description
1 polymer ?
#
loop_
_entity_poly.entity_id
_entity_poly.type
_entity_poly.pdbx_seq_one_letter_code
_entity_poly.pdbx_strand_id
1 'polypeptide(L)'
;MTVVDTVANRAFLKVCGRAAHAPSTPLFALMLINAASAAAFALSLTLVLTDRAALPALVALAAALTARALAGWAATRVAARHALRVKARMRREALAVVLGRGRGDPASVGEATGAVIDEIEAVDGYFSQFQPAALDARIGPLLIAAAVALASPISAAILLATLIPLAAIMSLAGGAAGAEATRQFDALARLSGHFVDRVRALPVILAFQAEASETAKVAAAAQDVSNRTLGVLRIAFISTAALEFFAAVAVAMVAVYCGFSLLGLLPFKVPETLDFRRALFALALAPEFYAPLRKLAAAYHEKHLGEAAAARLRPLLDAGPPAALAPINMDVAPEVRLRNLTLRFGDLVIGPLDEVAPAGALTAIVGPTGSGKSSLLAAILGLTPLETGSVEVATLRLADTGGFAGLAAWAGQAPAFLPGTITDNLMAAGQDVTRDRALAMADRVGLGPALARRGQAGDTQLDERGSGLSGGERRRLALARALLKPAPLLLLDEPTADLDRAAEAEIIALLRAATPDRTIIVATHSETLAAAADHVVRLP
;
A
#
# COMPACT_ATOMS: atom_id res chain seq x y z
N MET A 1 15.04 11.03 -6.37
CA MET A 1 15.40 9.61 -6.10
C MET A 1 16.81 9.38 -6.63
N THR A 2 17.75 9.03 -5.78
CA THR A 2 19.15 8.80 -6.18
C THR A 2 19.29 7.42 -6.86
N VAL A 3 20.39 7.19 -7.60
CA VAL A 3 20.68 5.87 -8.23
C VAL A 3 20.74 4.76 -7.16
N VAL A 4 21.20 5.09 -5.95
CA VAL A 4 21.26 4.19 -4.79
C VAL A 4 19.86 3.75 -4.36
N ASP A 5 18.90 4.67 -4.31
CA ASP A 5 17.51 4.36 -3.95
C ASP A 5 16.85 3.41 -4.95
N THR A 6 17.13 3.58 -6.23
CA THR A 6 16.56 2.72 -7.29
C THR A 6 17.07 1.29 -7.18
N VAL A 7 18.35 1.09 -6.85
CA VAL A 7 18.93 -0.24 -6.65
C VAL A 7 18.32 -0.91 -5.42
N ALA A 8 18.15 -0.17 -4.31
CA ALA A 8 17.56 -0.66 -3.08
C ALA A 8 16.07 -1.05 -3.27
N ASN A 9 15.29 -0.25 -4.01
CA ASN A 9 13.89 -0.54 -4.31
C ASN A 9 13.73 -1.81 -5.18
N ARG A 10 14.62 -2.01 -6.16
CA ARG A 10 14.65 -3.25 -6.95
C ARG A 10 15.03 -4.47 -6.12
N ALA A 11 15.98 -4.31 -5.19
CA ALA A 11 16.35 -5.38 -4.26
C ALA A 11 15.17 -5.75 -3.37
N PHE A 12 14.47 -4.77 -2.82
CA PHE A 12 13.24 -4.96 -2.04
C PHE A 12 12.18 -5.74 -2.82
N LEU A 13 11.81 -5.31 -4.04
CA LEU A 13 10.85 -6.03 -4.87
C LEU A 13 11.28 -7.47 -5.16
N LYS A 14 12.58 -7.72 -5.41
CA LYS A 14 13.09 -9.09 -5.60
C LYS A 14 12.93 -9.94 -4.34
N VAL A 15 13.17 -9.38 -3.16
CA VAL A 15 12.99 -10.07 -1.88
C VAL A 15 11.51 -10.42 -1.69
N CYS A 16 10.59 -9.47 -1.88
CA CYS A 16 9.15 -9.70 -1.81
C CYS A 16 8.69 -10.79 -2.79
N GLY A 17 9.16 -10.76 -4.03
CA GLY A 17 8.86 -11.77 -5.04
C GLY A 17 9.36 -13.16 -4.65
N ARG A 18 10.61 -13.29 -4.17
CA ARG A 18 11.18 -14.56 -3.69
C ARG A 18 10.43 -15.12 -2.50
N ALA A 19 10.09 -14.26 -1.54
CA ALA A 19 9.34 -14.62 -0.36
C ALA A 19 7.91 -15.14 -0.66
N ALA A 20 7.35 -14.78 -1.82
CA ALA A 20 6.07 -15.29 -2.34
C ALA A 20 6.23 -16.47 -3.31
N HIS A 21 7.37 -17.18 -3.30
CA HIS A 21 7.69 -18.30 -4.19
C HIS A 21 7.63 -17.91 -5.67
N ALA A 22 8.64 -17.17 -6.13
CA ALA A 22 8.75 -16.71 -7.52
C ALA A 22 8.67 -17.91 -8.50
N PRO A 23 7.77 -17.87 -9.50
CA PRO A 23 7.52 -18.98 -10.42
C PRO A 23 8.54 -18.99 -11.58
N SER A 24 9.85 -18.93 -11.26
CA SER A 24 10.90 -18.86 -12.29
C SER A 24 10.94 -20.12 -13.16
N THR A 25 10.85 -21.30 -12.55
CA THR A 25 10.90 -22.58 -13.26
C THR A 25 9.72 -22.79 -14.21
N PRO A 26 8.43 -22.65 -13.79
CA PRO A 26 7.32 -22.81 -14.72
C PRO A 26 7.29 -21.72 -15.81
N LEU A 27 7.66 -20.49 -15.51
CA LEU A 27 7.77 -19.43 -16.52
C LEU A 27 8.85 -19.76 -17.56
N PHE A 28 10.01 -20.22 -17.12
CA PHE A 28 11.08 -20.63 -18.03
C PHE A 28 10.64 -21.79 -18.94
N ALA A 29 10.00 -22.83 -18.39
CA ALA A 29 9.46 -23.94 -19.17
C ALA A 29 8.44 -23.47 -20.22
N LEU A 30 7.54 -22.58 -19.86
CA LEU A 30 6.54 -22.02 -20.78
C LEU A 30 7.18 -21.14 -21.86
N MET A 31 8.28 -20.45 -21.58
CA MET A 31 9.06 -19.71 -22.59
C MET A 31 9.74 -20.65 -23.57
N LEU A 32 10.31 -21.76 -23.11
CA LEU A 32 10.86 -22.79 -23.98
C LEU A 32 9.79 -23.39 -24.90
N ILE A 33 8.62 -23.71 -24.35
CA ILE A 33 7.47 -24.21 -25.14
C ILE A 33 7.05 -23.18 -26.18
N ASN A 34 6.98 -21.90 -25.81
CA ASN A 34 6.61 -20.82 -26.73
C ASN A 34 7.64 -20.68 -27.87
N ALA A 35 8.95 -20.69 -27.56
CA ALA A 35 10.01 -20.62 -28.57
C ALA A 35 10.03 -21.86 -29.48
N ALA A 36 9.87 -23.06 -28.92
CA ALA A 36 9.75 -24.29 -29.67
C ALA A 36 8.51 -24.31 -30.59
N SER A 37 7.39 -23.82 -30.08
CA SER A 37 6.14 -23.68 -30.86
C SER A 37 6.29 -22.65 -31.99
N ALA A 38 7.02 -21.57 -31.80
CA ALA A 38 7.34 -20.60 -32.85
C ALA A 38 8.23 -21.24 -33.96
N ALA A 39 9.23 -22.02 -33.58
CA ALA A 39 10.07 -22.77 -34.53
C ALA A 39 9.24 -23.85 -35.27
N ALA A 40 8.39 -24.58 -34.56
CA ALA A 40 7.47 -25.55 -35.15
C ALA A 40 6.49 -24.91 -36.13
N PHE A 41 5.95 -23.74 -35.78
CA PHE A 41 5.09 -22.92 -36.65
C PHE A 41 5.82 -22.55 -37.95
N ALA A 42 7.05 -21.99 -37.85
CA ALA A 42 7.85 -21.62 -39.03
C ALA A 42 8.19 -22.82 -39.90
N LEU A 43 8.53 -23.94 -39.27
CA LEU A 43 8.81 -25.19 -39.99
C LEU A 43 7.57 -25.74 -40.71
N SER A 44 6.45 -25.80 -40.03
CA SER A 44 5.19 -26.27 -40.59
C SER A 44 4.70 -25.38 -41.72
N LEU A 45 4.81 -24.04 -41.56
CA LEU A 45 4.51 -23.07 -42.61
C LEU A 45 5.39 -23.31 -43.86
N THR A 46 6.68 -23.54 -43.65
CA THR A 46 7.64 -23.85 -44.72
C THR A 46 7.24 -25.12 -45.46
N LEU A 47 6.87 -26.19 -44.74
CA LEU A 47 6.42 -27.44 -45.33
C LEU A 47 5.11 -27.31 -46.11
N VAL A 48 4.13 -26.56 -45.60
CA VAL A 48 2.86 -26.26 -46.28
C VAL A 48 3.13 -25.60 -47.66
N LEU A 49 4.09 -24.67 -47.70
CA LEU A 49 4.38 -23.89 -48.90
C LEU A 49 5.32 -24.63 -49.91
N THR A 50 6.04 -25.64 -49.46
CA THR A 50 7.05 -26.33 -50.29
C THR A 50 6.69 -27.77 -50.67
N ASP A 51 5.80 -28.43 -49.90
CA ASP A 51 5.49 -29.83 -50.08
C ASP A 51 4.04 -30.05 -50.55
N ARG A 52 3.85 -31.09 -51.42
CA ARG A 52 2.54 -31.50 -51.86
C ARG A 52 1.71 -32.26 -50.79
N ALA A 53 2.29 -32.65 -49.68
CA ALA A 53 1.66 -33.31 -48.54
C ALA A 53 1.10 -32.24 -47.54
N ALA A 54 0.12 -31.46 -47.96
CA ALA A 54 -0.33 -30.31 -47.21
C ALA A 54 -1.06 -30.65 -45.87
N LEU A 55 -1.75 -31.80 -45.79
CA LEU A 55 -2.61 -32.09 -44.62
C LEU A 55 -1.83 -32.28 -43.31
N PRO A 56 -0.78 -33.14 -43.23
CA PRO A 56 -0.01 -33.28 -41.98
C PRO A 56 0.73 -31.99 -41.57
N ALA A 57 1.22 -31.21 -42.55
CA ALA A 57 1.84 -29.92 -42.29
C ALA A 57 0.82 -28.87 -41.76
N LEU A 58 -0.41 -28.85 -42.26
CA LEU A 58 -1.50 -28.02 -41.75
C LEU A 58 -1.88 -28.40 -40.32
N VAL A 59 -1.98 -29.71 -40.03
CA VAL A 59 -2.23 -30.18 -38.66
C VAL A 59 -1.11 -29.77 -37.71
N ALA A 60 0.17 -29.90 -38.11
CA ALA A 60 1.30 -29.46 -37.32
C ALA A 60 1.31 -27.94 -37.12
N LEU A 61 0.90 -27.17 -38.14
CA LEU A 61 0.76 -25.71 -38.04
C LEU A 61 -0.32 -25.33 -36.99
N ALA A 62 -1.48 -25.97 -37.06
CA ALA A 62 -2.56 -25.75 -36.10
C ALA A 62 -2.15 -26.16 -34.68
N ALA A 63 -1.45 -27.28 -34.53
CA ALA A 63 -0.93 -27.74 -33.25
C ALA A 63 0.11 -26.76 -32.66
N ALA A 64 1.02 -26.23 -33.50
CA ALA A 64 2.00 -25.23 -33.08
C ALA A 64 1.33 -23.92 -32.60
N LEU A 65 0.32 -23.45 -33.34
CA LEU A 65 -0.46 -22.24 -32.94
C LEU A 65 -1.23 -22.46 -31.64
N THR A 66 -1.87 -23.61 -31.47
CA THR A 66 -2.60 -23.93 -30.22
C THR A 66 -1.66 -24.09 -29.04
N ALA A 67 -0.52 -24.75 -29.21
CA ALA A 67 0.51 -24.88 -28.16
C ALA A 67 1.07 -23.51 -27.74
N ARG A 68 1.29 -22.63 -28.71
CA ARG A 68 1.75 -21.25 -28.47
C ARG A 68 0.69 -20.44 -27.70
N ALA A 69 -0.58 -20.51 -28.09
CA ALA A 69 -1.66 -19.82 -27.42
C ALA A 69 -1.84 -20.30 -25.96
N LEU A 70 -1.76 -21.63 -25.76
CA LEU A 70 -1.84 -22.23 -24.44
C LEU A 70 -0.64 -21.87 -23.56
N ALA A 71 0.57 -21.89 -24.10
CA ALA A 71 1.78 -21.49 -23.38
C ALA A 71 1.73 -20.01 -22.95
N GLY A 72 1.29 -19.12 -23.85
CA GLY A 72 1.09 -17.70 -23.55
C GLY A 72 0.04 -17.46 -22.47
N TRP A 73 -1.12 -18.11 -22.60
CA TRP A 73 -2.18 -18.05 -21.59
C TRP A 73 -1.73 -18.58 -20.22
N ALA A 74 -1.04 -19.73 -20.20
CA ALA A 74 -0.52 -20.30 -18.97
C ALA A 74 0.52 -19.41 -18.31
N ALA A 75 1.44 -18.79 -19.08
CA ALA A 75 2.44 -17.86 -18.58
C ALA A 75 1.80 -16.63 -17.93
N THR A 76 0.78 -16.05 -18.58
CA THR A 76 0.03 -14.90 -18.02
C THR A 76 -0.68 -15.31 -16.72
N ARG A 77 -1.31 -16.49 -16.67
CA ARG A 77 -1.97 -16.99 -15.45
C ARG A 77 -1.00 -17.24 -14.31
N VAL A 78 0.16 -17.82 -14.60
CA VAL A 78 1.21 -18.08 -13.59
C VAL A 78 1.73 -16.76 -13.03
N ALA A 79 2.01 -15.78 -13.89
CA ALA A 79 2.48 -14.46 -13.50
C ALA A 79 1.45 -13.69 -12.66
N ALA A 80 0.18 -13.68 -13.10
CA ALA A 80 -0.91 -13.03 -12.36
C ALA A 80 -1.13 -13.65 -10.96
N ARG A 81 -1.11 -14.98 -10.87
CA ARG A 81 -1.22 -15.68 -9.57
C ARG A 81 -0.04 -15.36 -8.64
N HIS A 82 1.15 -15.17 -9.21
CA HIS A 82 2.31 -14.75 -8.43
C HIS A 82 2.13 -13.32 -7.91
N ALA A 83 1.73 -12.38 -8.75
CA ALA A 83 1.46 -11.00 -8.37
C ALA A 83 0.41 -10.92 -7.24
N LEU A 84 -0.69 -11.67 -7.34
CA LEU A 84 -1.72 -11.75 -6.29
C LEU A 84 -1.15 -12.24 -4.95
N ARG A 85 -0.28 -13.26 -4.96
CA ARG A 85 0.37 -13.77 -3.74
C ARG A 85 1.30 -12.74 -3.10
N VAL A 86 2.07 -12.03 -3.92
CA VAL A 86 2.96 -10.95 -3.44
C VAL A 86 2.12 -9.83 -2.81
N LYS A 87 1.10 -9.34 -3.51
CA LYS A 87 0.20 -8.28 -2.99
C LYS A 87 -0.50 -8.69 -1.69
N ALA A 88 -1.05 -9.91 -1.63
CA ALA A 88 -1.72 -10.40 -0.42
C ALA A 88 -0.76 -10.49 0.78
N ARG A 89 0.50 -10.84 0.55
CA ARG A 89 1.52 -10.86 1.59
C ARG A 89 1.88 -9.44 2.03
N MET A 90 2.23 -8.56 1.08
CA MET A 90 2.58 -7.16 1.37
C MET A 90 1.44 -6.44 2.11
N ARG A 91 0.18 -6.70 1.72
CA ARG A 91 -0.99 -6.11 2.39
C ARG A 91 -1.13 -6.58 3.83
N ARG A 92 -0.92 -7.87 4.10
CA ARG A 92 -0.94 -8.39 5.48
C ARG A 92 0.17 -7.79 6.34
N GLU A 93 1.39 -7.71 5.82
CA GLU A 93 2.54 -7.13 6.51
C GLU A 93 2.33 -5.62 6.75
N ALA A 94 1.88 -4.87 5.73
CA ALA A 94 1.59 -3.44 5.85
C ALA A 94 0.45 -3.15 6.84
N LEU A 95 -0.64 -3.93 6.80
CA LEU A 95 -1.74 -3.80 7.77
C LEU A 95 -1.27 -4.07 9.20
N ALA A 96 -0.45 -5.10 9.41
CA ALA A 96 0.10 -5.39 10.74
C ALA A 96 0.95 -4.24 11.28
N VAL A 97 1.74 -3.59 10.41
CA VAL A 97 2.54 -2.41 10.78
C VAL A 97 1.64 -1.20 11.06
N VAL A 98 0.70 -0.88 10.16
CA VAL A 98 -0.18 0.29 10.29
C VAL A 98 -1.07 0.18 11.53
N LEU A 99 -1.68 -0.98 11.76
CA LEU A 99 -2.56 -1.20 12.92
C LEU A 99 -1.78 -1.28 14.24
N GLY A 100 -0.51 -1.68 14.18
CA GLY A 100 0.35 -1.73 15.36
C GLY A 100 1.02 -0.41 15.72
N ARG A 101 1.05 0.57 14.79
CA ARG A 101 1.61 1.90 15.06
C ARG A 101 0.67 2.71 15.95
N GLY A 102 1.21 3.32 16.99
CA GLY A 102 0.47 4.25 17.85
C GLY A 102 0.17 5.58 17.13
N ARG A 103 -0.64 6.42 17.79
CA ARG A 103 -1.03 7.76 17.30
C ARG A 103 0.13 8.73 17.05
N GLY A 104 1.33 8.42 17.53
CA GLY A 104 2.54 9.25 17.41
C GLY A 104 3.25 9.17 16.06
N ASP A 105 2.79 8.36 15.11
CA ASP A 105 3.36 8.32 13.79
C ASP A 105 2.91 9.57 12.99
N PRO A 106 3.84 10.37 12.44
CA PRO A 106 3.50 11.56 11.65
C PRO A 106 2.81 11.22 10.33
N ALA A 107 2.79 9.94 9.91
CA ALA A 107 2.05 9.53 8.73
C ALA A 107 0.56 9.76 8.92
N SER A 108 -0.04 10.57 8.05
CA SER A 108 -1.48 10.79 8.06
C SER A 108 -2.23 9.47 7.78
N VAL A 109 -3.46 9.35 8.29
CA VAL A 109 -4.34 8.20 7.98
C VAL A 109 -4.47 8.02 6.46
N GLY A 110 -4.48 9.12 5.69
CA GLY A 110 -4.52 9.09 4.23
C GLY A 110 -3.25 8.47 3.61
N GLU A 111 -2.07 8.78 4.13
CA GLU A 111 -0.81 8.18 3.66
C GLU A 111 -0.74 6.70 3.98
N ALA A 112 -1.15 6.29 5.18
CA ALA A 112 -1.19 4.88 5.55
C ALA A 112 -2.20 4.10 4.70
N THR A 113 -3.37 4.67 4.43
CA THR A 113 -4.39 4.08 3.55
C THR A 113 -3.89 3.97 2.11
N GLY A 114 -3.29 5.05 1.57
CA GLY A 114 -2.68 5.05 0.24
C GLY A 114 -1.59 3.99 0.10
N ALA A 115 -0.73 3.83 1.11
CA ALA A 115 0.30 2.81 1.12
C ALA A 115 -0.27 1.38 1.08
N VAL A 116 -1.32 1.09 1.84
CA VAL A 116 -1.92 -0.26 1.92
C VAL A 116 -2.77 -0.60 0.69
N ILE A 117 -3.43 0.39 0.08
CA ILE A 117 -4.35 0.18 -1.04
C ILE A 117 -3.65 0.48 -2.36
N ASP A 118 -3.28 1.73 -2.59
CA ASP A 118 -2.86 2.21 -3.91
C ASP A 118 -1.43 1.77 -4.28
N GLU A 119 -0.49 1.91 -3.34
CA GLU A 119 0.90 1.56 -3.61
C GLU A 119 1.11 0.05 -3.76
N ILE A 120 0.39 -0.78 -3.00
CA ILE A 120 0.42 -2.23 -3.16
C ILE A 120 -0.21 -2.65 -4.49
N GLU A 121 -1.28 -1.96 -4.94
CA GLU A 121 -1.87 -2.23 -6.25
C GLU A 121 -0.94 -1.84 -7.39
N ALA A 122 -0.21 -0.73 -7.27
CA ALA A 122 0.77 -0.28 -8.26
C ALA A 122 1.95 -1.25 -8.47
N VAL A 123 2.20 -2.17 -7.53
CA VAL A 123 3.22 -3.22 -7.69
C VAL A 123 2.76 -4.37 -8.59
N ASP A 124 1.45 -4.51 -8.90
CA ASP A 124 0.90 -5.63 -9.68
C ASP A 124 1.59 -5.80 -11.03
N GLY A 125 1.66 -4.74 -11.83
CA GLY A 125 2.25 -4.77 -13.17
C GLY A 125 3.72 -5.16 -13.18
N TYR A 126 4.46 -4.84 -12.13
CA TYR A 126 5.85 -5.27 -11.98
C TYR A 126 6.00 -6.79 -11.96
N PHE A 127 5.13 -7.51 -11.23
CA PHE A 127 5.18 -8.96 -11.10
C PHE A 127 4.40 -9.69 -12.20
N SER A 128 3.27 -9.14 -12.64
CA SER A 128 2.40 -9.79 -13.64
C SER A 128 2.85 -9.58 -15.07
N GLN A 129 3.51 -8.45 -15.38
CA GLN A 129 3.88 -8.07 -16.75
C GLN A 129 5.39 -7.89 -16.92
N PHE A 130 6.03 -6.97 -16.15
CA PHE A 130 7.44 -6.63 -16.37
C PHE A 130 8.38 -7.80 -16.09
N GLN A 131 8.26 -8.48 -14.96
CA GLN A 131 9.18 -9.55 -14.56
C GLN A 131 9.19 -10.73 -15.55
N PRO A 132 8.02 -11.25 -16.02
CA PRO A 132 7.97 -12.26 -17.08
C PRO A 132 8.53 -11.77 -18.41
N ALA A 133 8.17 -10.53 -18.82
CA ALA A 133 8.69 -9.95 -20.06
C ALA A 133 10.20 -9.74 -20.03
N ALA A 134 10.76 -9.35 -18.88
CA ALA A 134 12.21 -9.19 -18.72
C ALA A 134 12.96 -10.53 -18.77
N LEU A 135 12.36 -11.61 -18.29
CA LEU A 135 12.90 -12.95 -18.43
C LEU A 135 12.86 -13.42 -19.89
N ASP A 136 11.70 -13.25 -20.56
CA ASP A 136 11.49 -13.60 -21.97
C ASP A 136 12.47 -12.83 -22.89
N ALA A 137 12.65 -11.53 -22.66
CA ALA A 137 13.55 -10.69 -23.44
C ALA A 137 15.04 -11.04 -23.29
N ARG A 138 15.44 -11.69 -22.19
CA ARG A 138 16.83 -12.15 -22.00
C ARG A 138 17.14 -13.44 -22.73
N ILE A 139 16.18 -14.33 -22.83
CA ILE A 139 16.38 -15.72 -23.29
C ILE A 139 15.71 -15.95 -24.64
N GLY A 140 14.51 -15.40 -24.86
CA GLY A 140 13.72 -15.60 -26.08
C GLY A 140 14.47 -15.29 -27.38
N PRO A 141 15.08 -14.09 -27.53
CA PRO A 141 15.84 -13.78 -28.74
C PRO A 141 16.97 -14.76 -29.01
N LEU A 142 17.67 -15.24 -27.97
CA LEU A 142 18.74 -16.21 -28.11
C LEU A 142 18.23 -17.58 -28.56
N LEU A 143 17.08 -18.02 -28.06
CA LEU A 143 16.44 -19.27 -28.48
C LEU A 143 15.99 -19.20 -29.95
N ILE A 144 15.41 -18.09 -30.36
CA ILE A 144 14.98 -17.88 -31.74
C ILE A 144 16.23 -17.77 -32.66
N ALA A 145 17.27 -17.03 -32.24
CA ALA A 145 18.51 -16.95 -33.01
C ALA A 145 19.17 -18.33 -33.17
N ALA A 146 19.18 -19.16 -32.13
CA ALA A 146 19.68 -20.54 -32.20
C ALA A 146 18.84 -21.39 -33.18
N ALA A 147 17.51 -21.27 -33.16
CA ALA A 147 16.65 -21.96 -34.13
C ALA A 147 16.91 -21.49 -35.58
N VAL A 148 17.09 -20.18 -35.81
CA VAL A 148 17.45 -19.62 -37.13
C VAL A 148 18.84 -20.09 -37.56
N ALA A 149 19.80 -20.17 -36.64
CA ALA A 149 21.16 -20.61 -36.94
C ALA A 149 21.24 -22.06 -37.45
N LEU A 150 20.29 -22.93 -37.07
CA LEU A 150 20.18 -24.28 -37.63
C LEU A 150 19.87 -24.29 -39.14
N ALA A 151 19.19 -23.25 -39.62
CA ALA A 151 18.86 -23.09 -41.04
C ALA A 151 19.86 -22.19 -41.77
N SER A 152 20.25 -21.06 -41.15
CA SER A 152 21.18 -20.07 -41.68
C SER A 152 21.95 -19.36 -40.55
N PRO A 153 23.19 -19.74 -40.26
CA PRO A 153 24.05 -19.04 -39.31
C PRO A 153 24.24 -17.56 -39.62
N ILE A 154 24.28 -17.15 -40.88
CA ILE A 154 24.45 -15.76 -41.28
C ILE A 154 23.18 -14.96 -40.98
N SER A 155 22.00 -15.49 -41.27
CA SER A 155 20.72 -14.84 -40.87
C SER A 155 20.63 -14.65 -39.36
N ALA A 156 21.06 -15.63 -38.57
CA ALA A 156 21.14 -15.51 -37.12
C ALA A 156 22.13 -14.41 -36.67
N ALA A 157 23.28 -14.33 -37.32
CA ALA A 157 24.29 -13.29 -37.05
C ALA A 157 23.74 -11.88 -37.37
N ILE A 158 22.99 -11.72 -38.48
CA ILE A 158 22.32 -10.47 -38.83
C ILE A 158 21.34 -10.04 -37.71
N LEU A 159 20.48 -10.97 -37.25
CA LEU A 159 19.53 -10.70 -36.15
C LEU A 159 20.25 -10.27 -34.88
N LEU A 160 21.32 -10.96 -34.49
CA LEU A 160 22.10 -10.63 -33.30
C LEU A 160 22.84 -9.28 -33.43
N ALA A 161 23.41 -9.00 -34.63
CA ALA A 161 24.11 -7.74 -34.87
C ALA A 161 23.19 -6.52 -34.74
N THR A 162 21.94 -6.62 -35.20
CA THR A 162 20.96 -5.53 -35.10
C THR A 162 20.47 -5.28 -33.66
N LEU A 163 20.71 -6.22 -32.74
CA LEU A 163 20.42 -6.06 -31.32
C LEU A 163 21.37 -5.06 -30.64
N ILE A 164 22.60 -4.92 -31.11
CA ILE A 164 23.63 -4.06 -30.49
C ILE A 164 23.22 -2.58 -30.50
N PRO A 165 22.92 -1.97 -31.69
CA PRO A 165 22.49 -0.56 -31.73
C PRO A 165 21.13 -0.35 -31.04
N LEU A 166 20.23 -1.32 -31.13
CA LEU A 166 18.95 -1.25 -30.41
C LEU A 166 19.18 -1.20 -28.89
N ALA A 167 20.03 -2.06 -28.33
CA ALA A 167 20.33 -2.09 -26.90
C ALA A 167 20.95 -0.76 -26.42
N ALA A 168 21.81 -0.13 -27.24
CA ALA A 168 22.39 1.17 -26.93
C ALA A 168 21.32 2.26 -26.85
N ILE A 169 20.42 2.34 -27.84
CA ILE A 169 19.34 3.34 -27.86
C ILE A 169 18.36 3.09 -26.70
N MET A 170 17.98 1.85 -26.46
CA MET A 170 17.06 1.50 -25.36
C MET A 170 17.65 1.80 -23.99
N SER A 171 18.96 1.66 -23.81
CA SER A 171 19.66 2.02 -22.58
C SER A 171 19.59 3.53 -22.29
N LEU A 172 19.84 4.35 -23.31
CA LEU A 172 19.77 5.82 -23.22
C LEU A 172 18.33 6.29 -22.94
N ALA A 173 17.36 5.76 -23.68
CA ALA A 173 15.95 6.10 -23.52
C ALA A 173 15.42 5.69 -22.15
N GLY A 174 15.83 4.54 -21.64
CA GLY A 174 15.41 4.02 -20.34
C GLY A 174 15.81 4.91 -19.16
N GLY A 175 17.00 5.52 -19.20
CA GLY A 175 17.44 6.49 -18.19
C GLY A 175 16.59 7.77 -18.18
N ALA A 176 16.33 8.32 -19.37
CA ALA A 176 15.50 9.51 -19.51
C ALA A 176 14.03 9.27 -19.10
N ALA A 177 13.47 8.12 -19.45
CA ALA A 177 12.11 7.74 -19.09
C ALA A 177 11.91 7.65 -17.57
N GLY A 178 12.87 7.08 -16.85
CA GLY A 178 12.81 6.96 -15.39
C GLY A 178 12.77 8.31 -14.68
N ALA A 179 13.58 9.26 -15.10
CA ALA A 179 13.62 10.60 -14.52
C ALA A 179 12.29 11.36 -14.74
N GLU A 180 11.73 11.28 -15.96
CA GLU A 180 10.48 11.97 -16.29
C GLU A 180 9.27 11.32 -15.63
N ALA A 181 9.22 9.98 -15.53
CA ALA A 181 8.19 9.27 -14.78
C ALA A 181 8.14 9.69 -13.31
N THR A 182 9.29 9.82 -12.63
CA THR A 182 9.34 10.30 -11.25
C THR A 182 8.73 11.70 -11.12
N ARG A 183 9.08 12.63 -12.02
CA ARG A 183 8.51 13.99 -12.03
C ARG A 183 7.00 14.00 -12.27
N GLN A 184 6.50 13.12 -13.14
CA GLN A 184 5.06 12.94 -13.38
C GLN A 184 4.34 12.48 -12.11
N PHE A 185 4.90 11.47 -11.39
CA PHE A 185 4.32 11.00 -10.13
C PHE A 185 4.27 12.06 -9.05
N ASP A 186 5.34 12.85 -8.91
CA ASP A 186 5.37 13.96 -7.95
C ASP A 186 4.31 15.03 -8.28
N ALA A 187 4.10 15.32 -9.57
CA ALA A 187 3.07 16.25 -10.01
C ALA A 187 1.65 15.70 -9.74
N LEU A 188 1.41 14.41 -10.00
CA LEU A 188 0.13 13.74 -9.72
C LEU A 188 -0.18 13.71 -8.22
N ALA A 189 0.80 13.40 -7.38
CA ALA A 189 0.64 13.41 -5.93
C ALA A 189 0.27 14.80 -5.40
N ARG A 190 0.93 15.86 -5.93
CA ARG A 190 0.57 17.25 -5.60
C ARG A 190 -0.85 17.60 -6.04
N LEU A 191 -1.24 17.24 -7.26
CA LEU A 191 -2.61 17.49 -7.74
C LEU A 191 -3.65 16.81 -6.87
N SER A 192 -3.43 15.53 -6.52
CA SER A 192 -4.34 14.77 -5.65
C SER A 192 -4.45 15.40 -4.25
N GLY A 193 -3.32 15.80 -3.65
CA GLY A 193 -3.31 16.51 -2.38
C GLY A 193 -4.10 17.83 -2.45
N HIS A 194 -3.83 18.67 -3.45
CA HIS A 194 -4.57 19.91 -3.68
C HIS A 194 -6.07 19.67 -3.84
N PHE A 195 -6.46 18.65 -4.59
CA PHE A 195 -7.88 18.33 -4.81
C PHE A 195 -8.58 17.93 -3.50
N VAL A 196 -8.00 17.01 -2.72
CA VAL A 196 -8.56 16.57 -1.43
C VAL A 196 -8.69 17.72 -0.45
N ASP A 197 -7.69 18.61 -0.37
CA ASP A 197 -7.73 19.77 0.51
C ASP A 197 -8.86 20.74 0.11
N ARG A 198 -9.11 20.95 -1.21
CA ARG A 198 -10.22 21.81 -1.69
C ARG A 198 -11.58 21.20 -1.42
N VAL A 199 -11.72 19.88 -1.57
CA VAL A 199 -12.97 19.19 -1.22
C VAL A 199 -13.26 19.33 0.29
N ARG A 200 -12.25 19.21 1.15
CA ARG A 200 -12.40 19.45 2.60
C ARG A 200 -12.74 20.90 2.93
N ALA A 201 -12.14 21.84 2.22
CA ALA A 201 -12.35 23.26 2.40
C ALA A 201 -13.57 23.81 1.61
N LEU A 202 -14.33 22.96 0.91
CA LEU A 202 -15.44 23.40 0.05
C LEU A 202 -16.44 24.36 0.73
N PRO A 203 -16.89 24.12 1.99
CA PRO A 203 -17.78 25.05 2.65
C PRO A 203 -17.18 26.47 2.81
N VAL A 204 -15.87 26.54 3.08
CA VAL A 204 -15.14 27.81 3.20
C VAL A 204 -14.97 28.49 1.84
N ILE A 205 -14.61 27.73 0.80
CA ILE A 205 -14.46 28.24 -0.57
C ILE A 205 -15.78 28.88 -1.04
N LEU A 206 -16.92 28.20 -0.82
CA LEU A 206 -18.23 28.70 -1.18
C LEU A 206 -18.63 29.94 -0.34
N ALA A 207 -18.35 29.93 0.97
CA ALA A 207 -18.67 31.04 1.85
C ALA A 207 -17.92 32.33 1.48
N PHE A 208 -16.70 32.22 0.96
CA PHE A 208 -15.87 33.36 0.54
C PHE A 208 -15.89 33.63 -0.97
N GLN A 209 -16.74 32.92 -1.74
CA GLN A 209 -16.85 33.07 -3.21
C GLN A 209 -15.49 32.95 -3.92
N ALA A 210 -14.63 32.00 -3.44
CA ALA A 210 -13.27 31.83 -3.92
C ALA A 210 -13.14 30.74 -5.03
N GLU A 211 -14.27 30.25 -5.59
CA GLU A 211 -14.33 29.12 -6.53
C GLU A 211 -13.46 29.34 -7.76
N ALA A 212 -13.52 30.56 -8.34
CA ALA A 212 -12.76 30.88 -9.54
C ALA A 212 -11.24 30.82 -9.30
N SER A 213 -10.78 31.34 -8.16
CA SER A 213 -9.37 31.33 -7.78
C SER A 213 -8.87 29.91 -7.51
N GLU A 214 -9.62 29.11 -6.76
CA GLU A 214 -9.23 27.75 -6.41
C GLU A 214 -9.30 26.81 -7.63
N THR A 215 -10.30 27.01 -8.51
CA THR A 215 -10.38 26.28 -9.79
C THR A 215 -9.17 26.58 -10.68
N ALA A 216 -8.73 27.83 -10.75
CA ALA A 216 -7.53 28.20 -11.52
C ALA A 216 -6.26 27.52 -11.00
N LYS A 217 -6.10 27.39 -9.66
CA LYS A 217 -4.96 26.70 -9.05
C LYS A 217 -4.97 25.20 -9.36
N VAL A 218 -6.13 24.56 -9.26
CA VAL A 218 -6.30 23.13 -9.62
C VAL A 218 -6.05 22.91 -11.12
N ALA A 219 -6.55 23.80 -11.97
CA ALA A 219 -6.32 23.74 -13.41
C ALA A 219 -4.83 23.86 -13.77
N ALA A 220 -4.09 24.78 -13.11
CA ALA A 220 -2.65 24.91 -13.31
C ALA A 220 -1.88 23.64 -12.89
N ALA A 221 -2.25 23.03 -11.76
CA ALA A 221 -1.65 21.77 -11.32
C ALA A 221 -1.98 20.61 -12.28
N ALA A 222 -3.20 20.54 -12.80
CA ALA A 222 -3.61 19.57 -13.81
C ALA A 222 -2.84 19.74 -15.12
N GLN A 223 -2.59 20.98 -15.52
CA GLN A 223 -1.77 21.28 -16.72
C GLN A 223 -0.31 20.84 -16.53
N ASP A 224 0.29 21.00 -15.35
CA ASP A 224 1.65 20.48 -15.07
C ASP A 224 1.69 18.94 -15.20
N VAL A 225 0.70 18.22 -14.67
CA VAL A 225 0.57 16.77 -14.83
C VAL A 225 0.47 16.39 -16.31
N SER A 226 -0.39 17.10 -17.08
CA SER A 226 -0.56 16.87 -18.51
C SER A 226 0.76 17.03 -19.28
N ASN A 227 1.49 18.11 -19.04
CA ASN A 227 2.75 18.39 -19.71
C ASN A 227 3.81 17.31 -19.41
N ARG A 228 3.90 16.83 -18.17
CA ARG A 228 4.84 15.76 -17.78
C ARG A 228 4.41 14.42 -18.36
N THR A 229 3.11 14.14 -18.41
CA THR A 229 2.59 12.95 -19.07
C THR A 229 2.97 12.92 -20.55
N LEU A 230 2.85 14.04 -21.25
CA LEU A 230 3.31 14.17 -22.64
C LEU A 230 4.83 13.95 -22.77
N GLY A 231 5.64 14.39 -21.79
CA GLY A 231 7.08 14.11 -21.73
C GLY A 231 7.39 12.61 -21.65
N VAL A 232 6.72 11.91 -20.75
CA VAL A 232 6.85 10.42 -20.62
C VAL A 232 6.43 9.72 -21.90
N LEU A 233 5.27 10.11 -22.48
CA LEU A 233 4.76 9.52 -23.73
C LEU A 233 5.72 9.75 -24.90
N ARG A 234 6.33 10.92 -25.02
CA ARG A 234 7.33 11.22 -26.07
C ARG A 234 8.51 10.25 -26.02
N ILE A 235 9.05 10.00 -24.83
CA ILE A 235 10.16 9.05 -24.66
C ILE A 235 9.71 7.63 -24.98
N ALA A 236 8.51 7.23 -24.56
CA ALA A 236 7.94 5.93 -24.88
C ALA A 236 7.75 5.73 -26.39
N PHE A 237 7.23 6.74 -27.12
CA PHE A 237 7.09 6.69 -28.57
C PHE A 237 8.43 6.59 -29.29
N ILE A 238 9.45 7.34 -28.87
CA ILE A 238 10.79 7.26 -29.46
C ILE A 238 11.39 5.85 -29.24
N SER A 239 11.23 5.29 -28.06
CA SER A 239 11.71 3.94 -27.74
C SER A 239 11.01 2.88 -28.58
N THR A 240 9.68 2.97 -28.72
CA THR A 240 8.90 2.04 -29.54
C THR A 240 9.24 2.19 -31.03
N ALA A 241 9.38 3.42 -31.53
CA ALA A 241 9.76 3.69 -32.91
C ALA A 241 11.16 3.13 -33.23
N ALA A 242 12.13 3.28 -32.32
CA ALA A 242 13.46 2.70 -32.49
C ALA A 242 13.40 1.16 -32.53
N LEU A 243 12.62 0.54 -31.66
CA LEU A 243 12.44 -0.91 -31.65
C LEU A 243 11.83 -1.42 -32.95
N GLU A 244 10.76 -0.80 -33.43
CA GLU A 244 10.11 -1.20 -34.69
C GLU A 244 10.99 -0.93 -35.90
N PHE A 245 11.77 0.16 -35.91
CA PHE A 245 12.73 0.45 -36.96
C PHE A 245 13.80 -0.65 -37.05
N PHE A 246 14.46 -1.01 -35.95
CA PHE A 246 15.47 -2.05 -35.97
C PHE A 246 14.89 -3.44 -36.25
N ALA A 247 13.68 -3.73 -35.80
CA ALA A 247 12.98 -4.96 -36.14
C ALA A 247 12.70 -5.06 -37.65
N ALA A 248 12.22 -3.96 -38.25
CA ALA A 248 11.97 -3.92 -39.69
C ALA A 248 13.27 -4.03 -40.50
N VAL A 249 14.32 -3.30 -40.11
CA VAL A 249 15.66 -3.38 -40.76
C VAL A 249 16.21 -4.80 -40.67
N ALA A 250 16.12 -5.45 -39.51
CA ALA A 250 16.62 -6.83 -39.35
C ALA A 250 15.90 -7.83 -40.25
N VAL A 251 14.55 -7.75 -40.28
CA VAL A 251 13.75 -8.61 -41.18
C VAL A 251 14.08 -8.35 -42.66
N ALA A 252 14.21 -7.07 -43.04
CA ALA A 252 14.58 -6.68 -44.40
C ALA A 252 15.98 -7.18 -44.75
N MET A 253 16.98 -7.06 -43.85
CA MET A 253 18.34 -7.57 -44.10
C MET A 253 18.36 -9.08 -44.25
N VAL A 254 17.61 -9.83 -43.43
CA VAL A 254 17.48 -11.29 -43.56
C VAL A 254 16.80 -11.62 -44.90
N ALA A 255 15.75 -10.92 -45.29
CA ALA A 255 15.05 -11.12 -46.56
C ALA A 255 15.96 -10.87 -47.77
N VAL A 256 16.71 -9.75 -47.75
CA VAL A 256 17.68 -9.39 -48.81
C VAL A 256 18.77 -10.44 -48.87
N TYR A 257 19.35 -10.82 -47.73
CA TYR A 257 20.39 -11.85 -47.69
C TYR A 257 19.89 -13.19 -48.26
N CYS A 258 18.73 -13.67 -47.81
CA CYS A 258 18.13 -14.90 -48.31
C CYS A 258 17.83 -14.83 -49.82
N GLY A 259 17.25 -13.70 -50.28
CA GLY A 259 16.94 -13.49 -51.70
C GLY A 259 18.17 -13.48 -52.59
N PHE A 260 19.18 -12.70 -52.25
CA PHE A 260 20.44 -12.67 -53.03
C PHE A 260 21.20 -14.00 -52.98
N SER A 261 21.18 -14.71 -51.83
CA SER A 261 21.78 -16.02 -51.71
C SER A 261 21.12 -17.07 -52.62
N LEU A 262 19.77 -17.09 -52.67
CA LEU A 262 18.99 -17.98 -53.52
C LEU A 262 19.17 -17.70 -55.02
N LEU A 263 19.36 -16.44 -55.39
CA LEU A 263 19.62 -16.03 -56.78
C LEU A 263 21.08 -16.14 -57.18
N GLY A 264 21.99 -16.48 -56.27
CA GLY A 264 23.42 -16.52 -56.54
C GLY A 264 24.07 -15.16 -56.84
N LEU A 265 23.42 -14.06 -56.38
CA LEU A 265 23.84 -12.69 -56.64
C LEU A 265 24.68 -12.06 -55.51
N LEU A 266 25.13 -12.86 -54.55
CA LEU A 266 25.99 -12.35 -53.48
C LEU A 266 27.35 -11.94 -54.01
N PRO A 267 27.86 -10.73 -53.72
CA PRO A 267 29.17 -10.25 -54.23
C PRO A 267 30.38 -10.91 -53.54
N PHE A 268 30.13 -11.79 -52.57
CA PHE A 268 31.14 -12.52 -51.78
C PHE A 268 30.72 -13.98 -51.56
N LYS A 269 31.73 -14.86 -51.40
CA LYS A 269 31.46 -16.26 -51.08
C LYS A 269 31.06 -16.42 -49.63
N VAL A 270 29.91 -17.06 -49.38
CA VAL A 270 29.43 -17.41 -48.05
C VAL A 270 29.69 -18.86 -47.73
N PRO A 271 29.98 -19.22 -46.48
CA PRO A 271 30.28 -20.59 -46.07
C PRO A 271 29.04 -21.50 -45.99
N GLU A 272 27.85 -21.01 -46.31
CA GLU A 272 26.61 -21.78 -46.31
C GLU A 272 25.93 -21.84 -47.68
N THR A 273 25.22 -22.91 -47.94
CA THR A 273 24.32 -23.05 -49.10
C THR A 273 22.89 -22.99 -48.61
N LEU A 274 22.16 -21.92 -49.00
CA LEU A 274 20.77 -21.75 -48.68
C LEU A 274 19.90 -22.38 -49.79
N ASP A 275 18.95 -23.22 -49.36
CA ASP A 275 17.84 -23.65 -50.19
C ASP A 275 16.57 -22.81 -49.82
N PHE A 276 15.54 -22.92 -50.66
CA PHE A 276 14.31 -22.16 -50.45
C PHE A 276 13.62 -22.47 -49.10
N ARG A 277 13.70 -23.72 -48.62
CA ARG A 277 13.11 -24.12 -47.33
C ARG A 277 13.80 -23.46 -46.16
N ARG A 278 15.14 -23.48 -46.12
CA ARG A 278 15.95 -22.84 -45.08
C ARG A 278 15.76 -21.34 -45.06
N ALA A 279 15.74 -20.71 -46.26
CA ALA A 279 15.51 -19.29 -46.39
C ALA A 279 14.11 -18.86 -45.87
N LEU A 280 13.07 -19.60 -46.24
CA LEU A 280 11.72 -19.36 -45.81
C LEU A 280 11.54 -19.58 -44.30
N PHE A 281 12.16 -20.61 -43.75
CA PHE A 281 12.16 -20.87 -42.30
C PHE A 281 12.85 -19.72 -41.53
N ALA A 282 14.02 -19.28 -41.94
CA ALA A 282 14.74 -18.17 -41.32
C ALA A 282 13.93 -16.87 -41.40
N LEU A 283 13.32 -16.59 -42.56
CA LEU A 283 12.49 -15.41 -42.76
C LEU A 283 11.20 -15.42 -41.92
N ALA A 284 10.55 -16.58 -41.75
CA ALA A 284 9.37 -16.76 -40.95
C ALA A 284 9.64 -16.55 -39.44
N LEU A 285 10.84 -16.91 -38.97
CA LEU A 285 11.27 -16.72 -37.59
C LEU A 285 11.84 -15.33 -37.28
N ALA A 286 12.29 -14.57 -38.28
CA ALA A 286 12.94 -13.27 -38.08
C ALA A 286 12.04 -12.27 -37.25
N PRO A 287 10.73 -12.14 -37.49
CA PRO A 287 9.86 -11.27 -36.67
C PRO A 287 9.74 -11.74 -35.23
N GLU A 288 9.82 -13.06 -34.98
CA GLU A 288 9.69 -13.66 -33.64
C GLU A 288 10.88 -13.34 -32.73
N PHE A 289 12.04 -13.05 -33.31
CA PHE A 289 13.22 -12.62 -32.58
C PHE A 289 12.98 -11.35 -31.77
N TYR A 290 12.17 -10.42 -32.29
CA TYR A 290 11.88 -9.14 -31.65
C TYR A 290 10.62 -9.18 -30.75
N ALA A 291 9.80 -10.22 -30.82
CA ALA A 291 8.55 -10.31 -30.05
C ALA A 291 8.76 -10.19 -28.51
N PRO A 292 9.77 -10.84 -27.89
CA PRO A 292 10.06 -10.66 -26.46
C PRO A 292 10.48 -9.24 -26.10
N LEU A 293 11.22 -8.57 -26.98
CA LEU A 293 11.69 -7.20 -26.77
C LEU A 293 10.54 -6.20 -26.85
N ARG A 294 9.56 -6.41 -27.75
CA ARG A 294 8.31 -5.64 -27.80
C ARG A 294 7.50 -5.77 -26.51
N LYS A 295 7.36 -6.99 -25.98
CA LYS A 295 6.69 -7.23 -24.70
C LYS A 295 7.39 -6.51 -23.55
N LEU A 296 8.73 -6.56 -23.51
CA LEU A 296 9.49 -5.84 -22.48
C LEU A 296 9.31 -4.33 -22.59
N ALA A 297 9.37 -3.78 -23.81
CA ALA A 297 9.18 -2.35 -24.03
C ALA A 297 7.78 -1.89 -23.58
N ALA A 298 6.73 -2.65 -23.88
CA ALA A 298 5.37 -2.38 -23.43
C ALA A 298 5.23 -2.44 -21.89
N ALA A 299 5.91 -3.41 -21.25
CA ALA A 299 5.86 -3.59 -19.80
C ALA A 299 6.82 -2.66 -19.01
N TYR A 300 7.61 -1.82 -19.69
CA TYR A 300 8.63 -1.00 -19.03
C TYR A 300 8.04 0.08 -18.12
N HIS A 301 6.86 0.56 -18.45
CA HIS A 301 6.11 1.50 -17.60
C HIS A 301 5.77 0.87 -16.24
N GLU A 302 5.32 -0.37 -16.23
CA GLU A 302 4.99 -1.14 -15.02
C GLU A 302 6.18 -1.32 -14.07
N LYS A 303 7.39 -1.39 -14.64
CA LYS A 303 8.63 -1.40 -13.84
C LYS A 303 8.77 -0.11 -13.03
N HIS A 304 8.56 1.04 -13.65
CA HIS A 304 8.72 2.33 -12.97
C HIS A 304 7.63 2.55 -11.93
N LEU A 305 6.38 2.16 -12.21
CA LEU A 305 5.28 2.17 -11.25
C LEU A 305 5.64 1.33 -10.01
N GLY A 306 6.07 0.09 -10.21
CA GLY A 306 6.45 -0.79 -9.11
C GLY A 306 7.67 -0.28 -8.32
N GLU A 307 8.68 0.31 -8.96
CA GLU A 307 9.85 0.90 -8.30
C GLU A 307 9.49 2.15 -7.48
N ALA A 308 8.56 2.98 -7.97
CA ALA A 308 8.05 4.14 -7.25
C ALA A 308 7.22 3.72 -6.03
N ALA A 309 6.32 2.75 -6.20
CA ALA A 309 5.55 2.16 -5.10
C ALA A 309 6.47 1.53 -4.04
N ALA A 310 7.51 0.82 -4.45
CA ALA A 310 8.49 0.24 -3.54
C ALA A 310 9.23 1.28 -2.70
N ALA A 311 9.49 2.47 -3.24
CA ALA A 311 10.13 3.56 -2.50
C ALA A 311 9.29 4.02 -1.30
N ARG A 312 7.96 3.98 -1.41
CA ARG A 312 7.02 4.36 -0.36
C ARG A 312 6.71 3.19 0.59
N LEU A 313 6.60 1.96 0.05
CA LEU A 313 6.29 0.76 0.84
C LEU A 313 7.47 0.28 1.67
N ARG A 314 8.71 0.44 1.18
CA ARG A 314 9.91 -0.06 1.86
C ARG A 314 10.07 0.48 3.29
N PRO A 315 10.01 1.81 3.56
CA PRO A 315 10.14 2.32 4.93
C PRO A 315 9.06 1.79 5.86
N LEU A 316 7.85 1.56 5.33
CA LEU A 316 6.74 1.00 6.08
C LEU A 316 6.98 -0.46 6.46
N LEU A 317 7.41 -1.29 5.51
CA LEU A 317 7.58 -2.73 5.70
C LEU A 317 8.90 -3.10 6.39
N ASP A 318 9.98 -2.30 6.18
CA ASP A 318 11.26 -2.49 6.86
C ASP A 318 11.16 -2.19 8.38
N ALA A 319 10.23 -1.32 8.79
CA ALA A 319 9.97 -1.06 10.20
C ALA A 319 9.44 -2.30 10.93
N GLY A 320 8.87 -3.25 10.20
CA GLY A 320 8.26 -4.46 10.74
C GLY A 320 7.00 -4.19 11.59
N PRO A 321 6.21 -5.21 11.86
CA PRO A 321 5.15 -5.09 12.86
C PRO A 321 5.78 -4.87 14.23
N PRO A 322 5.19 -4.00 15.07
CA PRO A 322 5.63 -3.89 16.46
C PRO A 322 5.60 -5.28 17.09
N ALA A 323 6.52 -5.53 18.01
CA ALA A 323 6.60 -6.80 18.70
C ALA A 323 5.21 -7.18 19.24
N ALA A 324 4.76 -8.40 18.95
CA ALA A 324 3.52 -8.91 19.51
C ALA A 324 3.68 -8.92 21.03
N LEU A 325 3.03 -7.98 21.69
CA LEU A 325 3.08 -7.88 23.14
C LEU A 325 2.28 -9.04 23.71
N ALA A 326 2.84 -9.73 24.68
CA ALA A 326 2.09 -10.70 25.45
C ALA A 326 0.87 -10.01 26.07
N PRO A 327 -0.32 -10.62 26.06
CA PRO A 327 -1.46 -10.05 26.75
C PRO A 327 -1.11 -9.88 28.21
N ILE A 328 -1.07 -8.63 28.67
CA ILE A 328 -0.81 -8.31 30.07
C ILE A 328 -2.16 -8.42 30.76
N ASN A 329 -2.33 -9.45 31.59
CA ASN A 329 -3.50 -9.60 32.44
C ASN A 329 -3.15 -9.05 33.83
N MET A 330 -3.97 -8.17 34.35
CA MET A 330 -3.86 -7.59 35.67
C MET A 330 -5.27 -7.45 36.24
N ASP A 331 -5.51 -8.11 37.37
CA ASP A 331 -6.82 -8.14 38.02
C ASP A 331 -6.97 -7.07 39.12
N VAL A 332 -5.88 -6.36 39.43
CA VAL A 332 -5.82 -5.37 40.50
C VAL A 332 -5.59 -3.98 39.87
N ALA A 333 -6.25 -2.96 40.42
CA ALA A 333 -6.05 -1.57 40.03
C ALA A 333 -4.56 -1.16 40.18
N PRO A 334 -3.87 -0.74 39.11
CA PRO A 334 -2.45 -0.42 39.15
C PRO A 334 -2.20 1.02 39.60
N GLU A 335 -1.08 1.28 40.25
CA GLU A 335 -0.50 2.61 40.34
C GLU A 335 0.09 2.99 38.97
N VAL A 336 -0.10 4.24 38.55
CA VAL A 336 0.55 4.80 37.33
C VAL A 336 1.54 5.85 37.75
N ARG A 337 2.80 5.69 37.34
CA ARG A 337 3.89 6.58 37.69
C ARG A 337 4.54 7.16 36.45
N LEU A 338 4.67 8.48 36.41
CA LEU A 338 5.41 9.25 35.41
C LEU A 338 6.75 9.65 36.04
N ARG A 339 7.85 9.37 35.34
CA ARG A 339 9.19 9.75 35.81
C ARG A 339 9.91 10.59 34.78
N ASN A 340 10.16 11.85 35.12
CA ASN A 340 10.86 12.81 34.28
C ASN A 340 10.31 12.82 32.83
N LEU A 341 8.98 12.67 32.72
CA LEU A 341 8.30 12.51 31.45
C LEU A 341 8.29 13.82 30.66
N THR A 342 8.82 13.78 29.44
CA THR A 342 8.76 14.91 28.50
C THR A 342 8.17 14.45 27.18
N LEU A 343 7.21 15.22 26.68
CA LEU A 343 6.60 15.04 25.36
C LEU A 343 6.94 16.25 24.49
N ARG A 344 7.18 16.02 23.19
CA ARG A 344 7.45 17.09 22.23
C ARG A 344 6.51 17.01 21.02
N PHE A 345 5.92 18.15 20.67
CA PHE A 345 5.08 18.34 19.50
C PHE A 345 5.55 19.60 18.73
N GLY A 346 6.46 19.42 17.79
CA GLY A 346 7.12 20.53 17.13
C GLY A 346 7.90 21.39 18.14
N ASP A 347 7.52 22.66 18.29
CA ASP A 347 8.13 23.58 19.24
C ASP A 347 7.54 23.50 20.66
N LEU A 348 6.40 22.82 20.82
CA LEU A 348 5.75 22.65 22.13
C LEU A 348 6.41 21.49 22.90
N VAL A 349 6.86 21.80 24.11
CA VAL A 349 7.43 20.84 25.06
C VAL A 349 6.55 20.78 26.30
N ILE A 350 6.13 19.58 26.68
CA ILE A 350 5.31 19.32 27.88
C ILE A 350 6.17 18.51 28.86
N GLY A 351 6.36 19.00 30.04
CA GLY A 351 7.22 18.38 31.05
C GLY A 351 8.50 19.21 31.34
N PRO A 352 9.45 18.66 32.12
CA PRO A 352 9.43 17.30 32.72
C PRO A 352 8.34 17.13 33.78
N LEU A 353 7.69 15.98 33.80
CA LEU A 353 6.64 15.63 34.77
C LEU A 353 7.06 14.45 35.62
N ASP A 354 6.95 14.60 36.95
CA ASP A 354 7.14 13.55 37.94
C ASP A 354 5.88 13.46 38.78
N GLU A 355 4.98 12.52 38.41
CA GLU A 355 3.65 12.41 38.98
C GLU A 355 3.24 10.97 39.24
N VAL A 356 2.37 10.77 40.22
CA VAL A 356 1.86 9.45 40.59
C VAL A 356 0.33 9.49 40.67
N ALA A 357 -0.32 8.63 39.92
CA ALA A 357 -1.75 8.32 40.10
C ALA A 357 -1.87 7.08 40.98
N PRO A 358 -2.36 7.21 42.21
CA PRO A 358 -2.45 6.08 43.15
C PRO A 358 -3.36 4.96 42.67
N ALA A 359 -3.06 3.74 43.05
CA ALA A 359 -3.86 2.56 42.73
C ALA A 359 -5.28 2.67 43.28
N GLY A 360 -6.29 2.37 42.45
CA GLY A 360 -7.69 2.38 42.85
C GLY A 360 -8.28 3.77 43.15
N ALA A 361 -7.58 4.84 42.77
CA ALA A 361 -7.99 6.23 43.02
C ALA A 361 -8.46 6.93 41.74
N LEU A 362 -9.24 7.98 41.91
CA LEU A 362 -9.61 8.91 40.84
C LEU A 362 -8.60 10.08 40.83
N THR A 363 -7.79 10.15 39.77
CA THR A 363 -6.83 11.23 39.54
C THR A 363 -7.32 12.17 38.44
N ALA A 364 -7.39 13.48 38.73
CA ALA A 364 -7.74 14.50 37.75
C ALA A 364 -6.50 15.21 37.24
N ILE A 365 -6.33 15.29 35.92
CA ILE A 365 -5.33 16.11 35.25
C ILE A 365 -6.02 17.41 34.80
N VAL A 366 -5.60 18.54 35.37
CA VAL A 366 -6.15 19.86 35.10
C VAL A 366 -5.10 20.79 34.51
N GLY A 367 -5.52 21.77 33.73
CA GLY A 367 -4.63 22.76 33.11
C GLY A 367 -5.34 23.50 31.99
N PRO A 368 -4.76 24.57 31.42
CA PRO A 368 -5.36 25.32 30.34
C PRO A 368 -5.54 24.47 29.06
N THR A 369 -6.36 24.97 28.13
CA THR A 369 -6.49 24.33 26.81
C THR A 369 -5.15 24.37 26.11
N GLY A 370 -4.72 23.25 25.56
CA GLY A 370 -3.42 23.13 24.89
C GLY A 370 -2.24 22.73 25.81
N SER A 371 -2.43 22.61 27.15
CA SER A 371 -1.37 22.20 28.09
C SER A 371 -0.92 20.73 27.94
N GLY A 372 -1.56 19.94 27.06
CA GLY A 372 -1.13 18.57 26.77
C GLY A 372 -1.82 17.48 27.57
N LYS A 373 -2.95 17.74 28.24
CA LYS A 373 -3.72 16.74 29.01
C LYS A 373 -4.06 15.49 28.21
N SER A 374 -4.65 15.66 27.03
CA SER A 374 -4.97 14.55 26.12
C SER A 374 -3.73 13.81 25.61
N SER A 375 -2.63 14.56 25.38
CA SER A 375 -1.35 13.98 24.96
C SER A 375 -0.73 13.13 26.07
N LEU A 376 -0.89 13.54 27.32
CA LEU A 376 -0.42 12.80 28.48
C LEU A 376 -1.18 11.48 28.64
N LEU A 377 -2.51 11.50 28.52
CA LEU A 377 -3.31 10.28 28.52
C LEU A 377 -2.92 9.34 27.36
N ALA A 378 -2.69 9.89 26.17
CA ALA A 378 -2.21 9.12 25.01
C ALA A 378 -0.80 8.54 25.22
N ALA A 379 0.09 9.26 25.92
CA ALA A 379 1.41 8.79 26.28
C ALA A 379 1.36 7.61 27.28
N ILE A 380 0.45 7.65 28.27
CA ILE A 380 0.20 6.55 29.20
C ILE A 380 -0.24 5.28 28.43
N LEU A 381 -1.04 5.42 27.36
CA LEU A 381 -1.42 4.29 26.49
C LEU A 381 -0.29 3.78 25.60
N GLY A 382 0.80 4.53 25.45
CA GLY A 382 1.84 4.24 24.46
C GLY A 382 1.50 4.71 23.03
N LEU A 383 0.49 5.58 22.89
CA LEU A 383 0.07 6.12 21.60
C LEU A 383 0.82 7.39 21.19
N THR A 384 1.61 7.95 22.08
CA THR A 384 2.45 9.14 21.84
C THR A 384 3.89 8.80 22.22
N PRO A 385 4.87 9.06 21.34
CA PRO A 385 6.27 8.81 21.65
C PRO A 385 6.73 9.75 22.78
N LEU A 386 7.57 9.21 23.69
CA LEU A 386 8.21 9.98 24.74
C LEU A 386 9.49 10.59 24.20
N GLU A 387 9.77 11.87 24.52
CA GLU A 387 11.08 12.47 24.24
C GLU A 387 12.12 12.01 25.30
N THR A 388 11.74 12.10 26.56
CA THR A 388 12.53 11.61 27.69
C THR A 388 11.62 11.04 28.77
N GLY A 389 12.21 10.35 29.75
CA GLY A 389 11.52 9.80 30.90
C GLY A 389 10.86 8.45 30.65
N SER A 390 9.99 8.05 31.57
CA SER A 390 9.28 6.77 31.50
C SER A 390 7.88 6.85 32.07
N VAL A 391 7.00 5.98 31.56
CA VAL A 391 5.68 5.67 32.12
C VAL A 391 5.74 4.25 32.69
N GLU A 392 5.34 4.10 33.93
CA GLU A 392 5.25 2.83 34.63
C GLU A 392 3.80 2.58 35.07
N VAL A 393 3.29 1.37 34.83
CA VAL A 393 1.97 0.92 35.30
C VAL A 393 2.23 -0.30 36.20
N ALA A 394 2.01 -0.13 37.49
CA ALA A 394 2.50 -1.05 38.53
C ALA A 394 4.02 -1.28 38.41
N THR A 395 4.46 -2.50 38.06
CA THR A 395 5.87 -2.85 37.85
C THR A 395 6.30 -2.86 36.39
N LEU A 396 5.38 -2.56 35.48
CA LEU A 396 5.61 -2.63 34.03
C LEU A 396 6.02 -1.26 33.47
N ARG A 397 7.08 -1.23 32.65
CA ARG A 397 7.50 -0.01 31.96
C ARG A 397 6.96 0.01 30.53
N LEU A 398 6.57 1.19 30.08
CA LEU A 398 6.09 1.39 28.71
C LEU A 398 7.12 0.93 27.66
N ALA A 399 8.40 1.17 27.90
CA ALA A 399 9.48 0.76 27.00
C ALA A 399 9.56 -0.76 26.81
N ASP A 400 9.22 -1.54 27.84
CA ASP A 400 9.30 -3.00 27.83
C ASP A 400 8.02 -3.64 27.24
N THR A 401 6.91 -2.93 27.30
CA THR A 401 5.57 -3.42 26.90
C THR A 401 5.08 -2.84 25.57
N GLY A 402 5.68 -1.74 25.11
CA GLY A 402 5.26 -1.03 23.88
C GLY A 402 3.89 -0.36 23.96
N GLY A 403 3.18 -0.47 25.09
CA GLY A 403 1.88 0.14 25.34
C GLY A 403 1.04 -0.58 26.37
N PHE A 404 0.11 0.15 26.97
CA PHE A 404 -0.80 -0.38 27.99
C PHE A 404 -2.25 -0.49 27.51
N ALA A 405 -2.49 -0.45 26.19
CA ALA A 405 -3.84 -0.50 25.62
C ALA A 405 -4.61 -1.78 26.04
N GLY A 406 -3.92 -2.89 26.29
CA GLY A 406 -4.51 -4.13 26.83
C GLY A 406 -5.05 -3.98 28.25
N LEU A 407 -4.37 -3.20 29.10
CA LEU A 407 -4.74 -2.94 30.50
C LEU A 407 -5.70 -1.77 30.67
N ALA A 408 -5.82 -0.90 29.70
CA ALA A 408 -6.57 0.33 29.83
C ALA A 408 -7.88 0.32 29.02
N ALA A 409 -8.91 0.92 29.58
CA ALA A 409 -10.08 1.37 28.85
C ALA A 409 -9.93 2.87 28.55
N TRP A 410 -10.33 3.30 27.34
CA TRP A 410 -10.12 4.64 26.84
C TRP A 410 -11.41 5.28 26.31
N ALA A 411 -11.68 6.50 26.77
CA ALA A 411 -12.65 7.39 26.13
C ALA A 411 -11.97 8.73 25.84
N GLY A 412 -11.65 8.97 24.57
CA GLY A 412 -10.99 10.20 24.12
C GLY A 412 -11.96 11.32 23.80
N GLN A 413 -11.45 12.54 23.65
CA GLN A 413 -12.22 13.75 23.34
C GLN A 413 -13.00 13.64 22.01
N ALA A 414 -12.41 13.01 21.01
CA ALA A 414 -13.03 12.71 19.72
C ALA A 414 -13.22 11.19 19.57
N PRO A 415 -14.35 10.64 20.02
CA PRO A 415 -14.58 9.21 19.98
C PRO A 415 -14.76 8.70 18.54
N ALA A 416 -14.12 7.56 18.23
CA ALA A 416 -14.32 6.82 17.01
C ALA A 416 -15.25 5.61 17.26
N PHE A 417 -16.05 5.27 16.25
CA PHE A 417 -16.99 4.16 16.29
C PHE A 417 -16.68 3.14 15.22
N LEU A 418 -17.18 1.93 15.42
CA LEU A 418 -17.17 0.89 14.40
C LEU A 418 -18.47 0.99 13.58
N PRO A 419 -18.42 0.81 12.26
CA PRO A 419 -19.64 0.65 11.48
C PRO A 419 -20.50 -0.48 12.03
N GLY A 420 -21.77 -0.21 12.34
CA GLY A 420 -22.67 -1.15 12.98
C GLY A 420 -23.67 -0.44 13.89
N THR A 421 -24.35 -1.17 14.77
CA THR A 421 -25.32 -0.61 15.68
C THR A 421 -24.66 0.04 16.92
N ILE A 422 -25.41 0.85 17.65
CA ILE A 422 -24.99 1.35 18.97
C ILE A 422 -24.65 0.19 19.90
N THR A 423 -25.49 -0.85 19.89
CA THR A 423 -25.27 -2.06 20.70
C THR A 423 -23.99 -2.77 20.31
N ASP A 424 -23.70 -2.92 19.00
CA ASP A 424 -22.45 -3.54 18.52
C ASP A 424 -21.22 -2.76 19.01
N ASN A 425 -21.28 -1.44 18.99
CA ASN A 425 -20.23 -0.56 19.50
C ASN A 425 -19.99 -0.71 21.01
N LEU A 426 -21.06 -0.91 21.79
CA LEU A 426 -20.94 -1.17 23.23
C LEU A 426 -20.43 -2.58 23.53
N MET A 427 -20.91 -3.60 22.80
CA MET A 427 -20.47 -4.98 22.93
C MET A 427 -19.02 -5.18 22.50
N ALA A 428 -18.48 -4.32 21.67
CA ALA A 428 -17.05 -4.32 21.30
C ALA A 428 -16.11 -4.05 22.51
N ALA A 429 -16.65 -3.67 23.66
CA ALA A 429 -15.90 -3.49 24.90
C ALA A 429 -15.33 -4.81 25.47
N GLY A 430 -15.93 -5.96 25.16
CA GLY A 430 -15.46 -7.27 25.62
C GLY A 430 -16.38 -8.41 25.19
N GLN A 431 -15.82 -9.63 25.12
CA GLN A 431 -16.57 -10.82 24.70
C GLN A 431 -17.72 -11.19 25.67
N ASP A 432 -17.59 -10.83 26.93
CA ASP A 432 -18.58 -11.13 27.98
C ASP A 432 -19.63 -10.02 28.15
N VAL A 433 -19.64 -9.02 27.28
CA VAL A 433 -20.61 -7.91 27.32
C VAL A 433 -21.87 -8.33 26.58
N THR A 434 -22.91 -8.67 27.33
CA THR A 434 -24.22 -8.98 26.79
C THR A 434 -24.97 -7.70 26.35
N ARG A 435 -25.97 -7.86 25.45
CA ARG A 435 -26.83 -6.77 24.99
C ARG A 435 -27.50 -6.01 26.14
N ASP A 436 -28.03 -6.74 27.12
CA ASP A 436 -28.74 -6.15 28.27
C ASP A 436 -27.78 -5.32 29.13
N ARG A 437 -26.57 -5.84 29.39
CA ARG A 437 -25.53 -5.12 30.11
C ARG A 437 -25.07 -3.88 29.36
N ALA A 438 -24.96 -3.96 28.03
CA ALA A 438 -24.60 -2.84 27.17
C ALA A 438 -25.64 -1.72 27.22
N LEU A 439 -26.92 -2.06 27.09
CA LEU A 439 -28.02 -1.08 27.16
C LEU A 439 -28.20 -0.50 28.57
N ALA A 440 -28.07 -1.32 29.60
CA ALA A 440 -28.10 -0.84 30.98
C ALA A 440 -26.98 0.16 31.28
N MET A 441 -25.76 -0.04 30.74
CA MET A 441 -24.68 0.93 30.87
C MET A 441 -24.96 2.22 30.07
N ALA A 442 -25.53 2.09 28.86
CA ALA A 442 -25.93 3.25 28.06
C ALA A 442 -26.95 4.11 28.82
N ASP A 443 -27.90 3.50 29.53
CA ASP A 443 -28.85 4.19 30.35
C ASP A 443 -28.18 4.90 31.54
N ARG A 444 -27.27 4.24 32.24
CA ARG A 444 -26.49 4.78 33.37
C ARG A 444 -25.64 6.00 33.00
N VAL A 445 -25.16 6.11 31.77
CA VAL A 445 -24.45 7.31 31.30
C VAL A 445 -25.38 8.36 30.69
N GLY A 446 -26.70 8.21 30.86
CA GLY A 446 -27.72 9.18 30.41
C GLY A 446 -28.01 9.13 28.90
N LEU A 447 -27.76 8.00 28.21
CA LEU A 447 -28.15 7.81 26.82
C LEU A 447 -29.57 7.29 26.64
N GLY A 448 -30.20 6.71 27.66
CA GLY A 448 -31.51 6.08 27.60
C GLY A 448 -32.60 6.96 26.94
N PRO A 449 -32.82 8.21 27.38
CA PRO A 449 -33.81 9.11 26.78
C PRO A 449 -33.55 9.42 25.30
N ALA A 450 -32.26 9.49 24.91
CA ALA A 450 -31.88 9.75 23.52
C ALA A 450 -32.10 8.51 22.63
N LEU A 451 -31.83 7.33 23.15
CA LEU A 451 -32.09 6.07 22.47
C LEU A 451 -33.58 5.79 22.31
N ALA A 452 -34.38 6.05 23.35
CA ALA A 452 -35.85 5.88 23.32
C ALA A 452 -36.52 6.73 22.22
N ARG A 453 -36.04 7.96 22.00
CA ARG A 453 -36.59 8.87 20.97
C ARG A 453 -36.33 8.40 19.53
N ARG A 454 -35.38 7.49 19.29
CA ARG A 454 -34.97 7.07 17.96
C ARG A 454 -35.75 5.89 17.39
N GLY A 455 -36.71 5.34 18.08
CA GLY A 455 -37.57 4.24 17.62
C GLY A 455 -36.85 2.90 17.43
N GLN A 456 -35.57 2.93 17.08
CA GLN A 456 -34.72 1.74 16.93
C GLN A 456 -33.79 1.50 18.14
N ALA A 457 -33.81 2.42 19.12
CA ALA A 457 -33.01 2.33 20.35
C ALA A 457 -31.53 1.92 20.08
N GLY A 458 -31.10 0.81 20.68
CA GLY A 458 -29.74 0.29 20.52
C GLY A 458 -29.40 -0.24 19.13
N ASP A 459 -30.36 -0.46 18.24
CA ASP A 459 -30.18 -0.96 16.87
C ASP A 459 -29.97 0.19 15.85
N THR A 460 -29.93 1.43 16.33
CA THR A 460 -29.57 2.59 15.50
C THR A 460 -28.20 2.38 14.88
N GLN A 461 -28.12 2.47 13.54
CA GLN A 461 -26.87 2.31 12.78
C GLN A 461 -25.97 3.54 12.96
N LEU A 462 -24.69 3.29 13.11
CA LEU A 462 -23.64 4.29 13.18
C LEU A 462 -22.61 4.04 12.07
N ASP A 463 -22.08 5.14 11.54
CA ASP A 463 -20.84 5.14 10.77
C ASP A 463 -19.63 5.38 11.70
N GLU A 464 -18.43 5.42 11.12
CA GLU A 464 -17.16 5.65 11.86
C GLU A 464 -17.13 7.00 12.60
N ARG A 465 -17.94 7.98 12.18
CA ARG A 465 -18.04 9.31 12.77
C ARG A 465 -19.16 9.44 13.79
N GLY A 466 -19.99 8.39 13.94
CA GLY A 466 -21.18 8.41 14.78
C GLY A 466 -22.23 9.38 14.25
N SER A 467 -22.41 9.44 12.91
CA SER A 467 -23.40 10.30 12.28
C SER A 467 -24.80 10.02 12.85
N GLY A 468 -25.56 11.11 13.09
CA GLY A 468 -26.87 11.04 13.73
C GLY A 468 -26.83 11.09 15.26
N LEU A 469 -25.67 11.05 15.91
CA LEU A 469 -25.49 11.35 17.32
C LEU A 469 -25.02 12.79 17.52
N SER A 470 -25.55 13.47 18.54
CA SER A 470 -25.00 14.74 19.01
C SER A 470 -23.62 14.57 19.61
N GLY A 471 -22.84 15.66 19.77
CA GLY A 471 -21.51 15.60 20.38
C GLY A 471 -21.51 14.98 21.77
N GLY A 472 -22.46 15.36 22.61
CA GLY A 472 -22.63 14.80 23.95
C GLY A 472 -23.04 13.32 23.94
N GLU A 473 -23.92 12.90 23.01
CA GLU A 473 -24.31 11.51 22.88
C GLU A 473 -23.12 10.63 22.44
N ARG A 474 -22.28 11.11 21.52
CA ARG A 474 -21.06 10.42 21.10
C ARG A 474 -20.09 10.22 22.28
N ARG A 475 -19.85 11.26 23.08
CA ARG A 475 -18.98 11.15 24.28
C ARG A 475 -19.54 10.19 25.31
N ARG A 476 -20.85 10.23 25.61
CA ARG A 476 -21.48 9.29 26.53
C ARG A 476 -21.43 7.85 26.02
N LEU A 477 -21.58 7.62 24.73
CA LEU A 477 -21.43 6.28 24.14
C LEU A 477 -20.00 5.76 24.29
N ALA A 478 -19.00 6.61 24.07
CA ALA A 478 -17.61 6.24 24.29
C ALA A 478 -17.29 5.96 25.76
N LEU A 479 -17.84 6.76 26.67
CA LEU A 479 -17.72 6.55 28.12
C LEU A 479 -18.37 5.22 28.54
N ALA A 480 -19.58 4.92 28.05
CA ALA A 480 -20.26 3.65 28.31
C ALA A 480 -19.40 2.46 27.84
N ARG A 481 -18.84 2.55 26.63
CA ARG A 481 -17.94 1.53 26.09
C ARG A 481 -16.68 1.35 26.95
N ALA A 482 -16.07 2.43 27.43
CA ALA A 482 -14.92 2.39 28.30
C ALA A 482 -15.23 1.77 29.67
N LEU A 483 -16.37 2.10 30.25
CA LEU A 483 -16.83 1.54 31.53
C LEU A 483 -17.18 0.04 31.43
N LEU A 484 -17.69 -0.40 30.28
CA LEU A 484 -18.01 -1.81 30.02
C LEU A 484 -16.77 -2.68 29.87
N LYS A 485 -15.64 -2.13 29.38
CA LYS A 485 -14.41 -2.88 29.19
C LYS A 485 -13.87 -3.35 30.55
N PRO A 486 -13.59 -4.65 30.74
CA PRO A 486 -13.00 -5.17 31.98
C PRO A 486 -11.49 -4.83 32.02
N ALA A 487 -11.18 -3.58 32.35
CA ALA A 487 -9.80 -3.07 32.40
C ALA A 487 -9.52 -2.44 33.77
N PRO A 488 -8.37 -2.71 34.40
CA PRO A 488 -8.01 -2.18 35.71
C PRO A 488 -7.60 -0.70 35.68
N LEU A 489 -7.30 -0.15 34.51
CA LEU A 489 -6.98 1.26 34.28
C LEU A 489 -8.04 1.89 33.36
N LEU A 490 -8.59 3.04 33.76
CA LEU A 490 -9.57 3.80 32.98
C LEU A 490 -9.01 5.19 32.70
N LEU A 491 -8.87 5.53 31.43
CA LEU A 491 -8.35 6.81 30.96
C LEU A 491 -9.45 7.57 30.21
N LEU A 492 -9.80 8.77 30.71
CA LEU A 492 -10.92 9.54 30.21
C LEU A 492 -10.50 10.96 29.84
N ASP A 493 -10.89 11.42 28.67
CA ASP A 493 -10.61 12.76 28.18
C ASP A 493 -11.88 13.56 28.06
N GLU A 494 -12.07 14.54 28.96
CA GLU A 494 -13.25 15.41 29.09
C GLU A 494 -14.57 14.64 29.22
N PRO A 495 -14.73 13.68 30.15
CA PRO A 495 -15.90 12.81 30.21
C PRO A 495 -17.19 13.53 30.59
N THR A 496 -17.10 14.73 31.22
CA THR A 496 -18.26 15.53 31.66
C THR A 496 -18.47 16.80 30.83
N ALA A 497 -17.71 16.99 29.74
CA ALA A 497 -17.86 18.18 28.90
C ALA A 497 -19.24 18.24 28.23
N ASP A 498 -19.79 19.44 28.17
CA ASP A 498 -21.13 19.75 27.62
C ASP A 498 -22.32 19.10 28.38
N LEU A 499 -22.11 18.69 29.63
CA LEU A 499 -23.16 18.20 30.51
C LEU A 499 -23.70 19.31 31.42
N ASP A 500 -25.00 19.21 31.77
CA ASP A 500 -25.55 20.00 32.86
C ASP A 500 -25.07 19.48 34.22
N ARG A 501 -25.25 20.26 35.27
CA ARG A 501 -24.76 19.94 36.61
C ARG A 501 -25.30 18.61 37.15
N ALA A 502 -26.54 18.25 36.82
CA ALA A 502 -27.16 17.01 37.30
C ALA A 502 -26.52 15.80 36.61
N ALA A 503 -26.39 15.81 35.28
CA ALA A 503 -25.75 14.77 34.52
C ALA A 503 -24.26 14.65 34.86
N GLU A 504 -23.54 15.75 35.09
CA GLU A 504 -22.16 15.74 35.55
C GLU A 504 -22.03 15.03 36.91
N ALA A 505 -22.88 15.34 37.87
CA ALA A 505 -22.88 14.70 39.19
C ALA A 505 -23.14 13.19 39.09
N GLU A 506 -24.02 12.75 38.19
CA GLU A 506 -24.27 11.32 37.93
C GLU A 506 -23.04 10.63 37.37
N ILE A 507 -22.35 11.23 36.42
CA ILE A 507 -21.09 10.66 35.85
C ILE A 507 -20.00 10.61 36.92
N ILE A 508 -19.85 11.67 37.75
CA ILE A 508 -18.88 11.68 38.85
C ILE A 508 -19.19 10.55 39.85
N ALA A 509 -20.44 10.36 40.22
CA ALA A 509 -20.84 9.26 41.11
C ALA A 509 -20.54 7.89 40.48
N LEU A 510 -20.76 7.74 39.16
CA LEU A 510 -20.46 6.53 38.44
C LEU A 510 -18.95 6.22 38.43
N LEU A 511 -18.09 7.23 38.21
CA LEU A 511 -16.65 7.08 38.25
C LEU A 511 -16.16 6.73 39.67
N ARG A 512 -16.67 7.40 40.68
CA ARG A 512 -16.35 7.11 42.09
C ARG A 512 -16.79 5.69 42.50
N ALA A 513 -17.89 5.20 41.99
CA ALA A 513 -18.35 3.83 42.25
C ALA A 513 -17.46 2.77 41.54
N ALA A 514 -16.67 3.14 40.54
CA ALA A 514 -15.73 2.24 39.87
C ALA A 514 -14.37 2.18 40.59
N THR A 515 -14.05 3.07 41.51
CA THR A 515 -12.95 2.94 42.47
C THR A 515 -13.44 2.17 43.69
N PRO A 516 -12.64 1.37 44.42
CA PRO A 516 -11.18 1.14 44.24
C PRO A 516 -10.81 0.02 43.26
N ASP A 517 -11.78 -0.58 42.55
CA ASP A 517 -11.50 -1.71 41.65
C ASP A 517 -10.68 -1.32 40.44
N ARG A 518 -10.70 -0.02 40.09
CA ARG A 518 -10.00 0.55 38.94
C ARG A 518 -9.26 1.82 39.30
N THR A 519 -8.07 2.01 38.74
CA THR A 519 -7.40 3.31 38.73
C THR A 519 -7.97 4.14 37.61
N ILE A 520 -8.46 5.35 37.92
CA ILE A 520 -9.11 6.24 36.95
C ILE A 520 -8.29 7.51 36.83
N ILE A 521 -7.89 7.84 35.59
CA ILE A 521 -7.20 9.10 35.27
C ILE A 521 -8.06 9.89 34.28
N VAL A 522 -8.46 11.09 34.69
CA VAL A 522 -9.31 11.97 33.89
C VAL A 522 -8.58 13.25 33.53
N ALA A 523 -8.56 13.62 32.25
CA ALA A 523 -8.24 14.98 31.85
C ALA A 523 -9.54 15.81 31.85
N THR A 524 -9.54 16.95 32.54
CA THR A 524 -10.76 17.77 32.65
C THR A 524 -10.50 19.26 32.87
N HIS A 525 -11.46 20.07 32.44
CA HIS A 525 -11.59 21.49 32.79
C HIS A 525 -12.66 21.71 33.85
N SER A 526 -13.41 20.67 34.24
CA SER A 526 -14.47 20.80 35.27
C SER A 526 -13.87 20.91 36.66
N GLU A 527 -14.16 22.01 37.33
CA GLU A 527 -13.78 22.20 38.76
C GLU A 527 -14.54 21.21 39.66
N THR A 528 -15.78 20.86 39.32
CA THR A 528 -16.58 19.89 40.07
C THR A 528 -15.96 18.51 40.05
N LEU A 529 -15.55 18.03 38.88
CA LEU A 529 -14.91 16.74 38.74
C LEU A 529 -13.51 16.75 39.38
N ALA A 530 -12.73 17.83 39.22
CA ALA A 530 -11.43 17.98 39.85
C ALA A 530 -11.52 17.98 41.40
N ALA A 531 -12.55 18.65 41.97
CA ALA A 531 -12.81 18.65 43.42
C ALA A 531 -13.24 17.27 43.95
N ALA A 532 -13.85 16.46 43.10
CA ALA A 532 -14.28 15.10 43.45
C ALA A 532 -13.15 14.08 43.32
N ALA A 533 -11.99 14.42 42.74
CA ALA A 533 -10.85 13.54 42.58
C ALA A 533 -10.07 13.36 43.89
N ASP A 534 -9.47 12.17 44.08
CA ASP A 534 -8.60 11.84 45.21
C ASP A 534 -7.22 12.48 45.05
N HIS A 535 -6.77 12.69 43.82
CA HIS A 535 -5.50 13.29 43.46
C HIS A 535 -5.66 14.24 42.25
N VAL A 536 -4.96 15.36 42.27
CA VAL A 536 -5.04 16.38 41.20
C VAL A 536 -3.65 16.72 40.70
N VAL A 537 -3.40 16.43 39.44
CA VAL A 537 -2.18 16.81 38.71
C VAL A 537 -2.46 18.10 37.94
N ARG A 538 -1.62 19.10 38.15
CA ARG A 538 -1.77 20.41 37.49
C ARG A 538 -0.70 20.58 36.41
N LEU A 539 -1.11 20.65 35.16
CA LEU A 539 -0.22 21.00 34.05
C LEU A 539 -0.11 22.53 33.92
N PRO A 540 1.12 23.02 33.59
CA PRO A 540 1.36 24.46 33.47
C PRO A 540 0.61 25.14 32.32
#